data_e9869a180d23dd643426bb19a7944acc
#
_entry.id   e9869a180d23dd643426bb19a7944acc
#
_cell.length_a   1.000
_cell.length_b   1.000
_cell.length_c   1.000
_cell.angle_alpha   90.00
_cell.angle_beta   90.00
_cell.angle_gamma   90.00
#
_symmetry.space_group_name_H-M   'P 1'
#
loop_
_entity.id
_entity.type
_entity.pdbx_description
1 polymer ?
#
loop_
_entity_poly.entity_id
_entity_poly.type
_entity_poly.pdbx_seq_one_letter_code
_entity_poly.pdbx_strand_id
1 'polypeptide(L)'
;MRKKNDEDFILAYFEENEILGMVGFIRETGQKFRHKGHVWGVFVYPDHRRKGIANQLMLKLIDKARKIEGLQKIKLSANRTSIASVELYGKLGFKPYGTERNAAQYDGEILDEVYMDLQL
;
A
#
# COMPACT_ATOMS: atom_id res chain seq x y z
N MET A 1 -14.30 -3.23 17.24
CA MET A 1 -13.13 -4.02 16.83
C MET A 1 -13.38 -4.69 15.48
N ARG A 2 -12.45 -4.55 14.57
CA ARG A 2 -12.59 -5.15 13.25
C ARG A 2 -12.43 -6.68 13.33
N LYS A 3 -13.35 -7.41 12.72
CA LYS A 3 -13.24 -8.85 12.61
C LYS A 3 -12.19 -9.20 11.55
N LYS A 4 -11.26 -10.09 11.86
CA LYS A 4 -10.23 -10.51 10.93
C LYS A 4 -10.87 -11.14 9.69
N ASN A 5 -10.43 -10.71 8.52
CA ASN A 5 -10.86 -11.23 7.23
C ASN A 5 -9.75 -12.15 6.72
N ASP A 6 -10.10 -13.35 6.25
CA ASP A 6 -9.13 -14.32 5.71
C ASP A 6 -8.39 -13.78 4.48
N GLU A 7 -8.92 -12.73 3.86
CA GLU A 7 -8.32 -12.11 2.68
C GLU A 7 -7.33 -11.00 3.05
N ASP A 8 -7.25 -10.63 4.33
CA ASP A 8 -6.22 -9.70 4.80
C ASP A 8 -4.90 -10.43 4.90
N PHE A 9 -3.81 -9.75 4.51
CA PHE A 9 -2.50 -10.39 4.57
C PHE A 9 -1.38 -9.38 4.71
N ILE A 10 -0.22 -9.89 5.12
CA ILE A 10 1.03 -9.14 5.15
C ILE A 10 2.04 -9.93 4.32
N LEU A 11 2.74 -9.23 3.43
CA LEU A 11 3.86 -9.80 2.69
C LEU A 11 5.15 -9.23 3.26
N ALA A 12 6.15 -10.06 3.37
CA ALA A 12 7.48 -9.65 3.82
C ALA A 12 8.54 -10.14 2.83
N TYR A 13 9.56 -9.33 2.65
CA TYR A 13 10.71 -9.67 1.82
C TYR A 13 11.83 -10.15 2.73
N PHE A 14 12.24 -11.39 2.55
CA PHE A 14 13.27 -12.02 3.36
C PHE A 14 14.55 -12.23 2.57
N GLU A 15 15.66 -12.08 3.26
CA GLU A 15 16.97 -12.49 2.75
C GLU A 15 17.77 -13.04 3.93
N GLU A 16 18.21 -14.30 3.83
CA GLU A 16 18.98 -14.97 4.89
C GLU A 16 18.34 -14.88 6.28
N ASN A 17 17.01 -15.12 6.35
CA ASN A 17 16.23 -15.06 7.59
C ASN A 17 16.06 -13.65 8.17
N GLU A 18 16.43 -12.63 7.41
CA GLU A 18 16.24 -11.24 7.80
C GLU A 18 15.13 -10.61 6.99
N ILE A 19 14.22 -9.89 7.64
CA ILE A 19 13.16 -9.15 6.96
C ILE A 19 13.72 -7.81 6.49
N LEU A 20 13.69 -7.57 5.19
CA LEU A 20 14.18 -6.32 4.59
C LEU A 20 13.06 -5.32 4.30
N GLY A 21 11.83 -5.78 4.18
CA GLY A 21 10.69 -4.92 3.91
C GLY A 21 9.38 -5.66 4.09
N MET A 22 8.29 -4.89 4.11
CA MET A 22 6.95 -5.47 4.29
C MET A 22 5.88 -4.56 3.70
N VAL A 23 4.71 -5.15 3.47
CA VAL A 23 3.52 -4.43 3.03
C VAL A 23 2.29 -5.18 3.54
N GLY A 24 1.26 -4.43 3.95
CA GLY A 24 0.02 -5.01 4.42
C GLY A 24 -1.13 -4.71 3.47
N PHE A 25 -2.10 -5.59 3.47
CA PHE A 25 -3.32 -5.47 2.69
C PHE A 25 -4.52 -5.82 3.55
N ILE A 26 -5.55 -4.97 3.48
CA ILE A 26 -6.82 -5.18 4.16
C ILE A 26 -7.94 -5.05 3.14
N ARG A 27 -8.83 -6.04 3.09
CA ARG A 27 -10.06 -5.92 2.30
C ARG A 27 -11.10 -5.19 3.13
N GLU A 28 -11.75 -4.19 2.55
CA GLU A 28 -12.83 -3.50 3.26
C GLU A 28 -14.03 -4.42 3.44
N THR A 29 -14.77 -4.25 4.52
CA THR A 29 -15.89 -5.11 4.89
C THR A 29 -17.22 -4.46 4.58
N GLY A 30 -18.28 -5.29 4.48
CA GLY A 30 -19.62 -4.84 4.20
C GLY A 30 -19.92 -4.84 2.71
N GLN A 31 -21.20 -5.03 2.38
CA GLN A 31 -21.63 -5.17 0.99
C GLN A 31 -21.25 -3.98 0.11
N LYS A 32 -21.26 -2.78 0.67
CA LYS A 32 -21.00 -1.56 -0.11
C LYS A 32 -19.52 -1.34 -0.38
N PHE A 33 -18.62 -1.94 0.40
CA PHE A 33 -17.20 -1.59 0.36
C PHE A 33 -16.28 -2.75 0.04
N ARG A 34 -16.78 -3.99 0.05
CA ARG A 34 -15.94 -5.18 -0.08
C ARG A 34 -15.32 -5.35 -1.47
N HIS A 35 -15.68 -4.52 -2.43
CA HIS A 35 -15.03 -4.49 -3.74
C HIS A 35 -13.70 -3.70 -3.70
N LYS A 36 -13.34 -3.15 -2.55
CA LYS A 36 -12.14 -2.32 -2.36
C LYS A 36 -11.19 -2.95 -1.35
N GLY A 37 -9.91 -2.78 -1.60
CA GLY A 37 -8.87 -3.13 -0.65
C GLY A 37 -8.00 -1.92 -0.35
N HIS A 38 -7.26 -2.00 0.75
CA HIS A 38 -6.40 -0.92 1.20
C HIS A 38 -4.99 -1.45 1.47
N VAL A 39 -3.99 -0.80 0.89
CA VAL A 39 -2.58 -1.09 1.15
C VAL A 39 -2.12 -0.22 2.30
N TRP A 40 -1.41 -0.82 3.24
CA TRP A 40 -0.89 -0.10 4.40
C TRP A 40 0.51 -0.61 4.75
N GLY A 41 1.24 0.20 5.48
CA GLY A 41 2.51 -0.24 6.08
C GLY A 41 3.60 -0.60 5.10
N VAL A 42 3.61 0.02 3.91
CA VAL A 42 4.72 -0.20 2.96
C VAL A 42 5.99 0.33 3.59
N PHE A 43 6.94 -0.55 3.82
CA PHE A 43 8.18 -0.19 4.51
C PHE A 43 9.33 -1.06 4.02
N VAL A 44 10.47 -0.41 3.79
CA VAL A 44 11.74 -1.07 3.50
C VAL A 44 12.78 -0.46 4.43
N TYR A 45 13.56 -1.30 5.11
CA TYR A 45 14.59 -0.81 6.01
C TYR A 45 15.58 0.09 5.24
N PRO A 46 16.04 1.19 5.85
CA PRO A 46 16.85 2.20 5.13
C PRO A 46 18.06 1.64 4.38
N ASP A 47 18.77 0.67 4.96
CA ASP A 47 19.96 0.08 4.35
C ASP A 47 19.66 -0.73 3.10
N HIS A 48 18.39 -1.04 2.85
CA HIS A 48 17.98 -1.89 1.74
C HIS A 48 17.08 -1.16 0.73
N ARG A 49 16.97 0.15 0.85
CA ARG A 49 16.22 0.97 -0.09
C ARG A 49 16.95 1.08 -1.42
N ARG A 50 16.21 1.43 -2.48
CA ARG A 50 16.72 1.58 -3.86
C ARG A 50 17.19 0.26 -4.49
N LYS A 51 16.75 -0.87 -3.93
CA LYS A 51 17.05 -2.20 -4.47
C LYS A 51 15.84 -2.84 -5.16
N GLY A 52 14.75 -2.10 -5.29
CA GLY A 52 13.52 -2.60 -5.92
C GLY A 52 12.67 -3.48 -5.02
N ILE A 53 12.94 -3.52 -3.71
CA ILE A 53 12.18 -4.37 -2.78
C ILE A 53 10.73 -3.94 -2.69
N ALA A 54 10.46 -2.63 -2.54
CA ALA A 54 9.09 -2.12 -2.47
C ALA A 54 8.32 -2.45 -3.76
N ASN A 55 8.96 -2.30 -4.91
CA ASN A 55 8.36 -2.64 -6.19
C ASN A 55 7.98 -4.12 -6.26
N GLN A 56 8.88 -5.00 -5.83
CA GLN A 56 8.62 -6.44 -5.83
C GLN A 56 7.48 -6.81 -4.88
N LEU A 57 7.46 -6.20 -3.68
CA LEU A 57 6.37 -6.42 -2.73
C LEU A 57 5.03 -5.98 -3.29
N MET A 58 4.99 -4.80 -3.91
CA MET A 58 3.76 -4.27 -4.49
C MET A 58 3.28 -5.10 -5.68
N LEU A 59 4.18 -5.55 -6.53
CA LEU A 59 3.81 -6.43 -7.65
C LEU A 59 3.20 -7.73 -7.15
N LYS A 60 3.78 -8.31 -6.11
CA LYS A 60 3.26 -9.53 -5.51
C LYS A 60 1.89 -9.30 -4.87
N LEU A 61 1.74 -8.18 -4.18
CA LEU A 61 0.47 -7.80 -3.56
C LEU A 61 -0.63 -7.66 -4.62
N ILE A 62 -0.33 -6.94 -5.70
CA ILE A 62 -1.30 -6.73 -6.78
C ILE A 62 -1.70 -8.06 -7.41
N ASP A 63 -0.73 -8.94 -7.68
CA ASP A 63 -1.00 -10.25 -8.23
C ASP A 63 -1.91 -11.08 -7.32
N LYS A 64 -1.62 -11.08 -6.03
CA LYS A 64 -2.43 -11.79 -5.03
C LYS A 64 -3.83 -11.18 -4.91
N ALA A 65 -3.93 -9.86 -4.95
CA ALA A 65 -5.20 -9.15 -4.88
C ALA A 65 -6.11 -9.46 -6.06
N ARG A 66 -5.55 -9.59 -7.26
CA ARG A 66 -6.32 -9.92 -8.47
C ARG A 66 -7.01 -11.26 -8.38
N LYS A 67 -6.53 -12.15 -7.51
CA LYS A 67 -7.11 -13.48 -7.31
C LYS A 67 -8.22 -13.49 -6.28
N ILE A 68 -8.45 -12.38 -5.59
CA ILE A 68 -9.53 -12.28 -4.60
C ILE A 68 -10.84 -12.02 -5.33
N GLU A 69 -11.79 -12.94 -5.16
CA GLU A 69 -13.07 -12.82 -5.81
C GLU A 69 -13.83 -11.58 -5.35
N GLY A 70 -14.31 -10.81 -6.31
CA GLY A 70 -15.11 -9.61 -6.04
C GLY A 70 -14.30 -8.36 -5.72
N LEU A 71 -12.99 -8.47 -5.61
CA LEU A 71 -12.15 -7.29 -5.39
C LEU A 71 -11.92 -6.57 -6.72
N GLN A 72 -12.24 -5.28 -6.78
CA GLN A 72 -12.20 -4.50 -8.01
C GLN A 72 -11.15 -3.41 -8.00
N LYS A 73 -10.75 -2.94 -6.83
CA LYS A 73 -9.73 -1.89 -6.77
C LYS A 73 -8.97 -1.92 -5.46
N ILE A 74 -7.75 -1.37 -5.52
CA ILE A 74 -6.88 -1.20 -4.37
C ILE A 74 -6.60 0.28 -4.21
N LYS A 75 -6.64 0.78 -2.97
CA LYS A 75 -6.30 2.16 -2.68
C LYS A 75 -5.17 2.24 -1.67
N LEU A 76 -4.46 3.35 -1.70
CA LEU A 76 -3.39 3.66 -0.75
C LEU A 76 -3.26 5.17 -0.62
N SER A 77 -2.47 5.59 0.35
CA SER A 77 -2.07 7.00 0.44
C SER A 77 -0.56 7.09 0.56
N ALA A 78 -0.02 8.19 0.09
CA ALA A 78 1.40 8.47 0.16
C ALA A 78 1.59 9.91 0.65
N ASN A 79 2.65 10.12 1.43
CA ASN A 79 3.07 11.45 1.81
C ASN A 79 3.42 12.24 0.55
N ARG A 80 2.83 13.41 0.39
CA ARG A 80 3.02 14.25 -0.79
C ARG A 80 4.48 14.60 -1.06
N THR A 81 5.29 14.71 0.00
CA THR A 81 6.72 15.03 -0.17
C THR A 81 7.57 13.81 -0.52
N SER A 82 7.02 12.61 -0.41
CA SER A 82 7.72 11.39 -0.78
C SER A 82 7.57 11.13 -2.28
N ILE A 83 8.38 11.84 -3.06
CA ILE A 83 8.35 11.77 -4.52
C ILE A 83 8.60 10.33 -5.00
N ALA A 84 9.55 9.64 -4.37
CA ALA A 84 9.88 8.26 -4.74
C ALA A 84 8.68 7.32 -4.58
N SER A 85 7.90 7.48 -3.52
CA SER A 85 6.69 6.65 -3.29
C SER A 85 5.63 6.94 -4.34
N VAL A 86 5.35 8.22 -4.59
CA VAL A 86 4.34 8.62 -5.58
C VAL A 86 4.73 8.11 -6.97
N GLU A 87 6.01 8.21 -7.33
CA GLU A 87 6.50 7.70 -8.61
C GLU A 87 6.38 6.18 -8.72
N LEU A 88 6.74 5.47 -7.65
CA LEU A 88 6.63 4.01 -7.61
C LEU A 88 5.18 3.58 -7.86
N TYR A 89 4.25 4.15 -7.12
CA TYR A 89 2.84 3.80 -7.26
C TYR A 89 2.30 4.18 -8.63
N GLY A 90 2.71 5.32 -9.17
CA GLY A 90 2.34 5.73 -10.52
C GLY A 90 2.81 4.75 -11.59
N LYS A 91 4.03 4.25 -11.47
CA LYS A 91 4.57 3.24 -12.39
C LYS A 91 3.81 1.93 -12.32
N LEU A 92 3.26 1.60 -11.17
CA LEU A 92 2.46 0.39 -10.98
C LEU A 92 1.02 0.55 -11.50
N GLY A 93 0.64 1.74 -11.91
CA GLY A 93 -0.67 2.02 -12.47
C GLY A 93 -1.63 2.72 -11.52
N PHE A 94 -1.20 3.04 -10.31
CA PHE A 94 -2.02 3.81 -9.39
C PHE A 94 -2.18 5.24 -9.88
N LYS A 95 -3.37 5.79 -9.71
CA LYS A 95 -3.69 7.16 -10.12
C LYS A 95 -4.16 7.98 -8.92
N PRO A 96 -3.70 9.22 -8.77
CA PRO A 96 -4.18 10.07 -7.68
C PRO A 96 -5.66 10.42 -7.90
N TYR A 97 -6.43 10.45 -6.81
CA TYR A 97 -7.83 10.85 -6.87
C TYR A 97 -8.17 11.92 -5.84
N GLY A 98 -7.28 12.25 -4.95
CA GLY A 98 -7.52 13.30 -3.97
C GLY A 98 -6.31 13.52 -3.07
N THR A 99 -6.37 14.61 -2.32
CA THR A 99 -5.33 14.96 -1.36
C THR A 99 -6.02 15.39 -0.07
N GLU A 100 -5.58 14.81 1.05
CA GLU A 100 -5.99 15.30 2.36
C GLU A 100 -4.92 16.25 2.85
N ARG A 101 -5.29 17.51 3.10
CA ARG A 101 -4.36 18.48 3.66
C ARG A 101 -4.22 18.23 5.16
N ASN A 102 -3.01 18.41 5.66
CA ASN A 102 -2.73 18.25 7.09
C ASN A 102 -3.18 16.87 7.60
N ALA A 103 -2.91 15.84 6.82
CA ALA A 103 -3.43 14.49 7.08
C ALA A 103 -2.62 13.74 8.12
N ALA A 104 -1.33 14.04 8.24
CA ALA A 104 -0.44 13.32 9.13
C ALA A 104 0.55 14.26 9.78
N GLN A 105 0.96 13.91 10.99
CA GLN A 105 2.01 14.62 11.69
C GLN A 105 3.19 13.69 11.90
N TYR A 106 4.36 14.11 11.46
CA TYR A 106 5.57 13.31 11.55
C TYR A 106 6.74 14.21 11.88
N ASP A 107 7.46 13.89 12.98
CA ASP A 107 8.66 14.59 13.39
C ASP A 107 8.47 16.11 13.48
N GLY A 108 7.32 16.53 14.01
CA GLY A 108 6.99 17.95 14.17
C GLY A 108 6.44 18.63 12.93
N GLU A 109 6.43 17.95 11.79
CA GLU A 109 5.88 18.50 10.55
C GLU A 109 4.47 17.97 10.29
N ILE A 110 3.65 18.82 9.71
CA ILE A 110 2.30 18.45 9.27
C ILE A 110 2.36 18.25 7.76
N LEU A 111 1.92 17.07 7.32
CA LEU A 111 2.09 16.62 5.94
C LEU A 111 0.76 16.33 5.28
N ASP A 112 0.69 16.60 3.97
CA ASP A 112 -0.45 16.22 3.15
C ASP A 112 -0.30 14.78 2.68
N GLU A 113 -1.42 14.10 2.49
CA GLU A 113 -1.46 12.74 1.95
C GLU A 113 -2.14 12.73 0.60
N VAL A 114 -1.49 12.13 -0.39
CA VAL A 114 -2.08 11.91 -1.72
C VAL A 114 -2.73 10.54 -1.71
N TYR A 115 -4.02 10.49 -2.03
CA TYR A 115 -4.76 9.23 -2.15
C TYR A 115 -4.73 8.77 -3.59
N MET A 116 -4.38 7.50 -3.77
CA MET A 116 -4.24 6.90 -5.10
C MET A 116 -4.97 5.57 -5.15
N ASP A 117 -5.47 5.18 -6.32
CA ASP A 117 -6.09 3.88 -6.49
C ASP A 117 -5.68 3.21 -7.79
N LEU A 118 -5.83 1.90 -7.81
CA LEU A 118 -5.56 1.04 -8.96
C LEU A 118 -6.80 0.19 -9.22
N GLN A 119 -7.32 0.25 -10.44
CA GLN A 119 -8.39 -0.64 -10.86
C GLN A 119 -7.79 -1.99 -11.27
N LEU A 120 -8.35 -3.06 -10.76
CA LEU A 120 -7.85 -4.42 -10.99
C LEU A 120 -8.41 -5.06 -12.26
#